data_8426c22416f2323dd8f7400603d61b72
#
_entry.id   8426c22416f2323dd8f7400603d61b72
#
_cell.length_a   1.000
_cell.length_b   1.000
_cell.length_c   1.000
_cell.angle_alpha   90.00
_cell.angle_beta   90.00
_cell.angle_gamma   90.00
#
_symmetry.space_group_name_H-M   'P 1'
#
loop_
_entity.id
_entity.type
_entity.pdbx_description
1 polymer ?
#
loop_
_entity_poly.entity_id
_entity_poly.type
_entity_poly.pdbx_seq_one_letter_code
_entity_poly.pdbx_strand_id
1 'polypeptide(L)'
;IRLSLVGSEMCIRDSNKQPTVLTTQQLTDQITSKKSFLCIGLDVDVTKIPKHLLNTEDPIFEFNKAIIDATHDLCVSYKPNTAFYEAYGIKGWQSLQKTIHYLNENHPEIFTIADAKRGDIGNTSSMYAKAFFEDLNFDSVTVAPYMGKDSVEPFLTFENKHTIMLALTSNEGAFDFQTQNVEGRELYKVCLLYT
;
A
#
# COMPACT_ATOMS: atom_id res chain seq x y z
N ILE A 1 45.96 14.77 13.59
CA ILE A 1 44.73 14.21 14.12
C ILE A 1 44.05 13.47 12.95
N ARG A 2 44.13 12.15 12.92
CA ARG A 2 43.42 11.29 11.96
C ARG A 2 42.03 11.06 12.51
N LEU A 3 40.97 11.54 11.83
CA LEU A 3 39.61 11.11 12.01
C LEU A 3 39.41 9.86 11.16
N SER A 4 39.27 8.71 11.81
CA SER A 4 38.78 7.49 11.17
C SER A 4 37.26 7.58 11.09
N LEU A 5 36.73 7.72 9.88
CA LEU A 5 35.32 7.46 9.59
C LEU A 5 35.11 5.96 9.66
N VAL A 6 34.42 5.51 10.69
CA VAL A 6 33.87 4.15 10.80
C VAL A 6 32.75 4.04 9.77
N GLY A 7 32.83 2.99 8.93
CA GLY A 7 32.01 2.81 7.76
C GLY A 7 30.50 2.84 8.02
N SER A 8 29.85 3.74 7.32
CA SER A 8 28.47 3.51 6.93
C SER A 8 28.51 2.47 5.81
N GLU A 9 27.98 1.30 6.03
CA GLU A 9 27.63 0.38 4.95
C GLU A 9 26.55 1.06 4.12
N MET A 10 27.02 1.74 3.09
CA MET A 10 26.17 2.22 2.03
C MET A 10 25.73 0.96 1.27
N CYS A 11 24.51 0.52 1.50
CA CYS A 11 23.88 -0.52 0.71
C CYS A 11 23.90 -0.05 -0.75
N ILE A 12 24.89 -0.51 -1.51
CA ILE A 12 24.94 -0.31 -2.97
C ILE A 12 23.77 -1.14 -3.49
N ARG A 13 22.68 -0.47 -3.84
CA ARG A 13 21.61 -1.06 -4.65
C ARG A 13 22.29 -1.62 -5.89
N ASP A 14 22.20 -2.93 -6.08
CA ASP A 14 22.56 -3.57 -7.33
C ASP A 14 21.64 -2.97 -8.41
N SER A 15 22.17 -2.03 -9.19
CA SER A 15 21.44 -1.18 -10.15
C SER A 15 20.94 -1.97 -11.39
N ASN A 16 21.01 -3.30 -11.37
CA ASN A 16 20.64 -4.16 -12.50
C ASN A 16 19.38 -5.02 -12.29
N LYS A 17 18.75 -4.99 -11.12
CA LYS A 17 17.36 -5.49 -10.99
C LYS A 17 16.43 -4.30 -11.11
N GLN A 18 15.86 -4.09 -12.29
CA GLN A 18 14.66 -3.28 -12.41
C GLN A 18 13.61 -3.87 -11.47
N PRO A 19 12.94 -3.06 -10.63
CA PRO A 19 11.84 -3.56 -9.83
C PRO A 19 10.84 -4.19 -10.79
N THR A 20 10.60 -5.48 -10.65
CA THR A 20 9.58 -6.20 -11.42
C THR A 20 8.24 -5.73 -10.90
N VAL A 21 7.69 -4.70 -11.53
CA VAL A 21 6.33 -4.25 -11.23
C VAL A 21 5.37 -5.31 -11.75
N LEU A 22 4.48 -5.75 -10.88
CA LEU A 22 3.48 -6.75 -11.23
C LEU A 22 2.45 -6.17 -12.19
N THR A 23 2.48 -6.67 -13.42
CA THR A 23 1.45 -6.37 -14.42
C THR A 23 0.14 -7.08 -14.06
N THR A 24 -0.98 -6.58 -14.60
CA THR A 24 -2.30 -7.24 -14.47
C THR A 24 -2.26 -8.70 -14.91
N GLN A 25 -1.48 -9.01 -15.96
CA GLN A 25 -1.32 -10.39 -16.43
C GLN A 25 -0.61 -11.25 -15.38
N GLN A 26 0.48 -10.78 -14.80
CA GLN A 26 1.21 -11.50 -13.76
C GLN A 26 0.35 -11.74 -12.50
N LEU A 27 -0.46 -10.76 -12.10
CA LEU A 27 -1.41 -10.95 -11.01
C LEU A 27 -2.47 -12.01 -11.35
N THR A 28 -2.99 -12.02 -12.58
CA THR A 28 -3.92 -13.04 -13.06
C THR A 28 -3.28 -14.43 -13.07
N ASP A 29 -2.04 -14.52 -13.48
CA ASP A 29 -1.28 -15.78 -13.49
C ASP A 29 -1.04 -16.30 -12.07
N GLN A 30 -0.75 -15.42 -11.11
CA GLN A 30 -0.67 -15.77 -9.68
C GLN A 30 -2.00 -16.30 -9.13
N ILE A 31 -3.12 -15.62 -9.42
CA ILE A 31 -4.47 -16.06 -9.03
C ILE A 31 -4.74 -17.47 -9.56
N THR A 32 -4.41 -17.70 -10.82
CA THR A 32 -4.66 -18.98 -11.49
C THR A 32 -3.77 -20.10 -10.95
N SER A 33 -2.48 -19.83 -10.76
CA SER A 33 -1.50 -20.83 -10.29
C SER A 33 -1.73 -21.22 -8.83
N LYS A 34 -1.98 -20.23 -7.97
CA LYS A 34 -2.27 -20.46 -6.54
C LYS A 34 -3.71 -20.91 -6.32
N LYS A 35 -4.59 -20.83 -7.32
CA LYS A 35 -6.05 -21.09 -7.20
C LYS A 35 -6.65 -20.27 -6.04
N SER A 36 -6.16 -19.07 -5.84
CA SER A 36 -6.51 -18.17 -4.73
C SER A 36 -6.53 -16.74 -5.23
N PHE A 37 -7.49 -15.95 -4.74
CA PHE A 37 -7.51 -14.48 -4.86
C PHE A 37 -7.44 -13.83 -3.47
N LEU A 38 -6.89 -14.54 -2.51
CA LEU A 38 -6.78 -14.08 -1.13
C LEU A 38 -5.88 -12.84 -1.05
N CYS A 39 -6.41 -11.78 -0.43
CA CYS A 39 -5.68 -10.59 -0.03
C CYS A 39 -5.67 -10.53 1.50
N ILE A 40 -4.48 -10.48 2.10
CA ILE A 40 -4.33 -10.46 3.56
C ILE A 40 -4.08 -9.03 4.03
N GLY A 41 -4.90 -8.56 5.00
CA GLY A 41 -4.69 -7.29 5.68
C GLY A 41 -3.53 -7.39 6.68
N LEU A 42 -2.69 -6.35 6.71
CA LEU A 42 -1.61 -6.20 7.70
C LEU A 42 -1.92 -4.97 8.59
N ASP A 43 -3.06 -5.01 9.26
CA ASP A 43 -3.59 -3.91 10.08
C ASP A 43 -3.22 -4.15 11.55
N VAL A 44 -1.95 -3.89 11.90
CA VAL A 44 -1.37 -4.29 13.18
C VAL A 44 -1.79 -3.38 14.31
N ASP A 45 -2.50 -3.95 15.28
CA ASP A 45 -2.79 -3.33 16.58
C ASP A 45 -1.86 -3.95 17.64
N VAL A 46 -0.88 -3.19 18.13
CA VAL A 46 0.12 -3.68 19.10
C VAL A 46 -0.50 -4.18 20.41
N THR A 47 -1.74 -3.78 20.72
CA THR A 47 -2.44 -4.27 21.91
C THR A 47 -2.96 -5.70 21.76
N LYS A 48 -2.99 -6.21 20.51
CA LYS A 48 -3.57 -7.52 20.15
C LYS A 48 -2.55 -8.53 19.64
N ILE A 49 -1.32 -8.12 19.34
CA ILE A 49 -0.27 -9.03 18.89
C ILE A 49 0.23 -9.94 20.04
N PRO A 50 0.85 -11.10 19.72
CA PRO A 50 1.40 -11.99 20.72
C PRO A 50 2.40 -11.30 21.64
N LYS A 51 2.27 -11.50 22.96
CA LYS A 51 3.07 -10.78 23.98
C LYS A 51 4.59 -10.94 23.83
N HIS A 52 5.05 -12.07 23.30
CA HIS A 52 6.49 -12.30 23.11
C HIS A 52 7.10 -11.37 22.07
N LEU A 53 6.30 -10.88 21.10
CA LEU A 53 6.77 -9.91 20.10
C LEU A 53 6.92 -8.50 20.65
N LEU A 54 6.21 -8.16 21.73
CA LEU A 54 6.29 -6.81 22.34
C LEU A 54 7.68 -6.45 22.88
N ASN A 55 8.53 -7.45 23.11
CA ASN A 55 9.90 -7.26 23.60
C ASN A 55 10.94 -7.17 22.47
N THR A 56 10.52 -7.22 21.20
CA THR A 56 11.40 -7.04 20.05
C THR A 56 11.65 -5.57 19.78
N GLU A 57 12.66 -5.25 18.99
CA GLU A 57 12.98 -3.88 18.59
C GLU A 57 11.84 -3.23 17.78
N ASP A 58 11.19 -4.02 16.93
CA ASP A 58 10.09 -3.57 16.03
C ASP A 58 8.94 -4.58 16.03
N PRO A 59 8.07 -4.54 17.06
CA PRO A 59 6.97 -5.52 17.20
C PRO A 59 6.00 -5.56 16.01
N ILE A 60 5.78 -4.42 15.35
CA ILE A 60 4.89 -4.32 14.20
C ILE A 60 5.49 -5.07 13.01
N PHE A 61 6.75 -4.81 12.70
CA PHE A 61 7.45 -5.49 11.61
C PHE A 61 7.56 -6.99 11.86
N GLU A 62 7.97 -7.40 13.07
CA GLU A 62 8.11 -8.83 13.41
C GLU A 62 6.79 -9.59 13.30
N PHE A 63 5.68 -8.95 13.70
CA PHE A 63 4.35 -9.54 13.52
C PHE A 63 4.00 -9.68 12.03
N ASN A 64 4.19 -8.62 11.23
CA ASN A 64 3.94 -8.65 9.79
C ASN A 64 4.78 -9.73 9.11
N LYS A 65 6.07 -9.77 9.43
CA LYS A 65 7.00 -10.77 8.88
C LYS A 65 6.53 -12.19 9.18
N ALA A 66 6.13 -12.47 10.41
CA ALA A 66 5.64 -13.79 10.79
C ALA A 66 4.36 -14.18 10.03
N ILE A 67 3.45 -13.23 9.80
CA ILE A 67 2.23 -13.45 8.98
C ILE A 67 2.61 -13.71 7.51
N ILE A 68 3.51 -12.91 6.94
CA ILE A 68 3.97 -13.07 5.56
C ILE A 68 4.62 -14.44 5.38
N ASP A 69 5.57 -14.81 6.25
CA ASP A 69 6.28 -16.09 6.19
C ASP A 69 5.34 -17.30 6.25
N ALA A 70 4.23 -17.15 7.01
CA ALA A 70 3.25 -18.23 7.18
C ALA A 70 2.19 -18.31 6.07
N THR A 71 2.06 -17.28 5.19
CA THR A 71 0.90 -17.19 4.29
C THR A 71 1.22 -16.77 2.85
N HIS A 72 2.48 -16.46 2.52
CA HIS A 72 2.84 -15.96 1.19
C HIS A 72 2.53 -16.94 0.05
N ASP A 73 2.50 -18.23 0.31
CA ASP A 73 2.14 -19.27 -0.65
C ASP A 73 0.62 -19.39 -0.89
N LEU A 74 -0.19 -18.85 0.04
CA LEU A 74 -1.66 -18.94 0.02
C LEU A 74 -2.34 -17.70 -0.57
N CYS A 75 -1.68 -16.55 -0.53
CA CYS A 75 -2.25 -15.28 -0.96
C CYS A 75 -1.59 -14.73 -2.23
N VAL A 76 -2.27 -13.79 -2.87
CA VAL A 76 -1.76 -13.06 -4.05
C VAL A 76 -1.46 -11.59 -3.73
N SER A 77 -1.89 -11.12 -2.55
CA SER A 77 -1.73 -9.72 -2.17
C SER A 77 -1.67 -9.54 -0.66
N TYR A 78 -0.91 -8.52 -0.23
CA TYR A 78 -0.96 -7.97 1.12
C TYR A 78 -1.42 -6.52 1.08
N LYS A 79 -2.28 -6.16 2.04
CA LYS A 79 -2.88 -4.83 2.12
C LYS A 79 -2.75 -4.23 3.52
N PRO A 80 -1.64 -3.60 3.88
CA PRO A 80 -1.56 -2.80 5.10
C PRO A 80 -2.45 -1.54 5.00
N ASN A 81 -3.25 -1.30 6.02
CA ASN A 81 -3.97 -0.05 6.18
C ASN A 81 -3.05 0.97 6.88
N THR A 82 -2.72 2.05 6.20
CA THR A 82 -1.72 3.03 6.67
C THR A 82 -2.09 3.67 8.00
N ALA A 83 -3.37 3.81 8.33
CA ALA A 83 -3.82 4.38 9.60
C ALA A 83 -3.26 3.64 10.83
N PHE A 84 -3.07 2.30 10.72
CA PHE A 84 -2.49 1.49 11.79
C PHE A 84 -1.00 1.71 11.98
N TYR A 85 -0.32 2.30 11.01
CA TYR A 85 1.09 2.68 11.08
C TYR A 85 1.24 4.15 11.43
N GLU A 86 0.44 5.03 10.82
CA GLU A 86 0.43 6.46 11.09
C GLU A 86 0.15 6.75 12.58
N ALA A 87 -0.72 5.96 13.21
CA ALA A 87 -1.04 6.06 14.63
C ALA A 87 0.18 5.87 15.56
N TYR A 88 1.24 5.23 15.09
CA TYR A 88 2.49 5.02 15.84
C TYR A 88 3.61 5.98 15.43
N GLY A 89 3.29 7.03 14.66
CA GLY A 89 4.22 8.08 14.23
C GLY A 89 5.39 7.53 13.41
N ILE A 90 6.59 8.07 13.64
CA ILE A 90 7.79 7.71 12.86
C ILE A 90 8.09 6.21 12.93
N LYS A 91 7.93 5.59 14.10
CA LYS A 91 8.17 4.14 14.26
C LYS A 91 7.22 3.31 13.41
N GLY A 92 5.93 3.68 13.36
CA GLY A 92 4.97 3.00 12.50
C GLY A 92 5.31 3.11 11.02
N TRP A 93 5.71 4.29 10.54
CA TRP A 93 6.18 4.48 9.17
C TRP A 93 7.43 3.64 8.86
N GLN A 94 8.39 3.56 9.79
CA GLN A 94 9.57 2.71 9.64
C GLN A 94 9.20 1.22 9.57
N SER A 95 8.25 0.78 10.39
CA SER A 95 7.75 -0.61 10.35
C SER A 95 7.03 -0.92 9.03
N LEU A 96 6.24 0.02 8.50
CA LEU A 96 5.62 -0.10 7.18
C LEU A 96 6.68 -0.22 6.08
N GLN A 97 7.66 0.67 6.08
CA GLN A 97 8.75 0.66 5.09
C GLN A 97 9.52 -0.67 5.13
N LYS A 98 9.90 -1.15 6.31
CA LYS A 98 10.55 -2.47 6.47
C LYS A 98 9.67 -3.61 5.95
N THR A 99 8.36 -3.56 6.23
CA THR A 99 7.42 -4.60 5.77
C THR A 99 7.33 -4.65 4.24
N ILE A 100 7.21 -3.50 3.58
CA ILE A 100 7.12 -3.46 2.12
C ILE A 100 8.47 -3.81 1.47
N HIS A 101 9.58 -3.36 2.05
CA HIS A 101 10.91 -3.76 1.60
C HIS A 101 11.10 -5.28 1.71
N TYR A 102 10.68 -5.88 2.82
CA TYR A 102 10.73 -7.34 3.01
C TYR A 102 9.91 -8.08 1.94
N LEU A 103 8.71 -7.61 1.62
CA LEU A 103 7.87 -8.18 0.55
C LEU A 103 8.55 -8.05 -0.81
N ASN A 104 9.03 -6.87 -1.16
CA ASN A 104 9.65 -6.60 -2.46
C ASN A 104 10.95 -7.40 -2.69
N GLU A 105 11.68 -7.72 -1.63
CA GLU A 105 12.93 -8.48 -1.73
C GLU A 105 12.71 -10.00 -1.74
N ASN A 106 11.80 -10.50 -0.91
CA ASN A 106 11.64 -11.93 -0.68
C ASN A 106 10.45 -12.54 -1.43
N HIS A 107 9.43 -11.74 -1.76
CA HIS A 107 8.19 -12.18 -2.40
C HIS A 107 7.75 -11.19 -3.50
N PRO A 108 8.63 -10.88 -4.48
CA PRO A 108 8.33 -9.85 -5.51
C PRO A 108 7.14 -10.19 -6.41
N GLU A 109 6.68 -11.44 -6.37
CA GLU A 109 5.51 -11.90 -7.10
C GLU A 109 4.18 -11.58 -6.40
N ILE A 110 4.20 -11.07 -5.16
CA ILE A 110 2.99 -10.78 -4.39
C ILE A 110 2.66 -9.29 -4.50
N PHE A 111 1.42 -9.01 -4.89
CA PHE A 111 0.93 -7.66 -5.12
C PHE A 111 0.72 -6.90 -3.80
N THR A 112 1.24 -5.68 -3.71
CA THR A 112 1.15 -4.84 -2.51
C THR A 112 0.16 -3.70 -2.68
N ILE A 113 -0.72 -3.52 -1.69
CA ILE A 113 -1.76 -2.49 -1.70
C ILE A 113 -1.60 -1.57 -0.49
N ALA A 114 -1.25 -0.31 -0.73
CA ALA A 114 -1.33 0.71 0.30
C ALA A 114 -2.79 1.12 0.51
N ASP A 115 -3.43 0.63 1.57
CA ASP A 115 -4.79 1.08 1.91
C ASP A 115 -4.75 2.42 2.64
N ALA A 116 -4.47 3.48 1.89
CA ALA A 116 -4.18 4.82 2.36
C ALA A 116 -5.33 5.82 2.15
N LYS A 117 -6.25 5.52 1.22
CA LYS A 117 -7.42 6.35 0.90
C LYS A 117 -7.06 7.82 0.69
N ARG A 118 -5.98 8.06 -0.10
CA ARG A 118 -5.49 9.41 -0.38
C ARG A 118 -6.38 10.11 -1.42
N GLY A 119 -6.33 11.42 -1.41
CA GLY A 119 -7.01 12.31 -2.35
C GLY A 119 -6.79 13.73 -1.87
N ASP A 120 -6.24 14.58 -2.75
CA ASP A 120 -5.95 15.99 -2.47
C ASP A 120 -5.86 16.73 -3.81
N ILE A 121 -5.76 18.04 -3.80
CA ILE A 121 -5.57 18.82 -5.02
C ILE A 121 -4.23 18.52 -5.70
N GLY A 122 -4.20 18.53 -7.01
CA GLY A 122 -3.11 18.18 -7.94
C GLY A 122 -1.71 17.99 -7.39
N ASN A 123 -1.05 19.07 -6.97
CA ASN A 123 0.34 19.01 -6.49
C ASN A 123 0.51 18.16 -5.22
N THR A 124 -0.43 18.26 -4.28
CA THR A 124 -0.39 17.46 -3.04
C THR A 124 -0.63 15.98 -3.34
N SER A 125 -1.55 15.66 -4.25
CA SER A 125 -1.75 14.29 -4.74
C SER A 125 -0.50 13.70 -5.38
N SER A 126 0.27 14.52 -6.13
CA SER A 126 1.57 14.11 -6.70
C SER A 126 2.57 13.71 -5.61
N MET A 127 2.60 14.44 -4.49
CA MET A 127 3.49 14.11 -3.36
C MET A 127 3.06 12.82 -2.65
N TYR A 128 1.75 12.57 -2.50
CA TYR A 128 1.25 11.29 -2.01
C TYR A 128 1.60 10.14 -2.95
N ALA A 129 1.38 10.30 -4.25
CA ALA A 129 1.73 9.28 -5.24
C ALA A 129 3.22 8.94 -5.19
N LYS A 130 4.10 9.94 -5.12
CA LYS A 130 5.54 9.77 -4.95
C LYS A 130 5.89 8.98 -3.68
N ALA A 131 5.29 9.33 -2.54
CA ALA A 131 5.56 8.65 -1.28
C ALA A 131 5.24 7.15 -1.35
N PHE A 132 4.09 6.77 -1.93
CA PHE A 132 3.69 5.37 -1.99
C PHE A 132 4.36 4.60 -3.13
N PHE A 133 4.54 5.20 -4.29
CA PHE A 133 5.03 4.50 -5.48
C PHE A 133 6.55 4.53 -5.65
N GLU A 134 7.22 5.62 -5.25
CA GLU A 134 8.67 5.73 -5.37
C GLU A 134 9.39 5.39 -4.07
N ASP A 135 9.00 6.01 -2.94
CA ASP A 135 9.73 5.88 -1.67
C ASP A 135 9.42 4.53 -0.99
N LEU A 136 8.14 4.23 -0.77
CA LEU A 136 7.71 2.95 -0.17
C LEU A 136 7.66 1.80 -1.19
N ASN A 137 7.58 2.10 -2.46
CA ASN A 137 7.55 1.15 -3.58
C ASN A 137 6.40 0.11 -3.51
N PHE A 138 5.19 0.56 -3.20
CA PHE A 138 3.98 -0.24 -3.36
C PHE A 138 3.62 -0.44 -4.83
N ASP A 139 2.93 -1.54 -5.15
CA ASP A 139 2.35 -1.75 -6.48
C ASP A 139 1.07 -0.94 -6.68
N SER A 140 0.32 -0.69 -5.61
CA SER A 140 -0.93 0.06 -5.69
C SER A 140 -1.24 0.89 -4.45
N VAL A 141 -2.11 1.88 -4.62
CA VAL A 141 -2.63 2.72 -3.53
C VAL A 141 -4.14 2.95 -3.70
N THR A 142 -4.88 2.96 -2.60
CA THR A 142 -6.30 3.33 -2.62
C THR A 142 -6.45 4.84 -2.60
N VAL A 143 -7.32 5.37 -3.46
CA VAL A 143 -7.57 6.81 -3.66
C VAL A 143 -9.06 7.12 -3.56
N ALA A 144 -9.39 8.22 -2.90
CA ALA A 144 -10.76 8.71 -2.76
C ALA A 144 -11.04 9.78 -3.85
N PRO A 145 -11.98 9.55 -4.78
CA PRO A 145 -12.18 10.40 -5.95
C PRO A 145 -13.09 11.62 -5.72
N TYR A 146 -13.64 11.81 -4.52
CA TYR A 146 -14.66 12.82 -4.25
C TYR A 146 -14.20 14.26 -4.55
N MET A 147 -12.89 14.57 -4.44
CA MET A 147 -12.37 15.91 -4.71
C MET A 147 -12.24 16.25 -6.20
N GLY A 148 -12.56 15.32 -7.10
CA GLY A 148 -12.53 15.56 -8.54
C GLY A 148 -11.36 14.88 -9.26
N LYS A 149 -11.37 15.00 -10.58
CA LYS A 149 -10.44 14.33 -11.50
C LYS A 149 -8.97 14.65 -11.19
N ASP A 150 -8.67 15.93 -10.95
CA ASP A 150 -7.32 16.42 -10.65
C ASP A 150 -6.75 15.87 -9.35
N SER A 151 -7.58 15.33 -8.45
CA SER A 151 -7.14 14.64 -7.24
C SER A 151 -6.66 13.21 -7.50
N VAL A 152 -7.07 12.59 -8.58
CA VAL A 152 -6.77 11.21 -8.97
C VAL A 152 -5.69 11.12 -10.05
N GLU A 153 -5.72 12.02 -11.05
CA GLU A 153 -4.80 12.02 -12.19
C GLU A 153 -3.31 11.86 -11.81
N PRO A 154 -2.79 12.51 -10.74
CA PRO A 154 -1.39 12.36 -10.38
C PRO A 154 -0.96 10.94 -10.05
N PHE A 155 -1.88 10.10 -9.55
CA PHE A 155 -1.59 8.69 -9.29
C PHE A 155 -1.55 7.85 -10.56
N LEU A 156 -2.24 8.27 -11.61
CA LEU A 156 -2.32 7.56 -12.89
C LEU A 156 -1.11 7.80 -13.79
N THR A 157 -0.23 8.76 -13.44
CA THR A 157 0.96 9.08 -14.23
C THR A 157 2.12 8.11 -14.02
N PHE A 158 2.06 7.27 -13.01
CA PHE A 158 3.11 6.30 -12.68
C PHE A 158 2.95 5.02 -13.51
N GLU A 159 3.86 4.82 -14.45
CA GLU A 159 3.89 3.59 -15.25
C GLU A 159 4.02 2.35 -14.37
N ASN A 160 3.27 1.33 -14.72
CA ASN A 160 3.26 0.04 -14.02
C ASN A 160 2.84 0.09 -12.53
N LYS A 161 2.20 1.16 -12.08
CA LYS A 161 1.56 1.26 -10.77
C LYS A 161 0.05 1.27 -10.93
N HIS A 162 -0.66 0.86 -9.88
CA HIS A 162 -2.12 0.73 -9.94
C HIS A 162 -2.78 1.68 -8.94
N THR A 163 -3.81 2.38 -9.39
CA THR A 163 -4.65 3.22 -8.55
C THR A 163 -5.97 2.51 -8.29
N ILE A 164 -6.27 2.22 -7.02
CA ILE A 164 -7.51 1.59 -6.62
C ILE A 164 -8.47 2.68 -6.15
N MET A 165 -9.44 3.02 -6.99
CA MET A 165 -10.43 4.04 -6.64
C MET A 165 -11.51 3.50 -5.73
N LEU A 166 -11.82 4.26 -4.67
CA LEU A 166 -13.00 4.01 -3.85
C LEU A 166 -14.26 4.33 -4.63
N ALA A 167 -15.15 3.35 -4.72
CA ALA A 167 -16.51 3.51 -5.24
C ALA A 167 -17.50 3.70 -4.07
N LEU A 168 -18.52 2.88 -3.97
CA LEU A 168 -19.43 2.85 -2.83
C LEU A 168 -18.74 2.17 -1.64
N THR A 169 -18.60 2.88 -0.54
CA THR A 169 -17.98 2.35 0.68
C THR A 169 -19.00 1.61 1.55
N SER A 170 -18.54 0.70 2.42
CA SER A 170 -19.40 -0.21 3.18
C SER A 170 -19.94 0.34 4.50
N ASN A 171 -19.52 1.55 4.91
CA ASN A 171 -19.96 2.18 6.15
C ASN A 171 -21.35 2.81 6.01
N GLU A 172 -22.08 2.95 7.11
CA GLU A 172 -23.43 3.54 7.12
C GLU A 172 -23.46 4.95 6.52
N GLY A 173 -22.47 5.80 6.80
CA GLY A 173 -22.34 7.16 6.25
C GLY A 173 -22.20 7.22 4.73
N ALA A 174 -22.02 6.10 4.04
CA ALA A 174 -22.05 6.06 2.57
C ALA A 174 -23.38 6.57 2.00
N PHE A 175 -24.48 6.34 2.70
CA PHE A 175 -25.81 6.77 2.29
C PHE A 175 -26.05 8.28 2.45
N ASP A 176 -25.23 9.00 3.22
CA ASP A 176 -25.37 10.44 3.39
C ASP A 176 -25.09 11.21 2.09
N PHE A 177 -24.13 10.74 1.29
CA PHE A 177 -23.70 11.42 0.07
C PHE A 177 -23.56 10.50 -1.14
N GLN A 178 -22.93 9.33 -0.99
CA GLN A 178 -22.48 8.52 -2.12
C GLN A 178 -23.61 7.99 -2.98
N THR A 179 -24.79 7.75 -2.39
CA THR A 179 -26.01 7.29 -3.09
C THR A 179 -26.94 8.41 -3.51
N GLN A 180 -26.62 9.68 -3.26
CA GLN A 180 -27.42 10.81 -3.70
C GLN A 180 -27.47 10.87 -5.22
N ASN A 181 -28.64 11.22 -5.78
CA ASN A 181 -28.85 11.31 -7.21
C ASN A 181 -28.29 12.62 -7.77
N VAL A 182 -27.41 12.51 -8.74
CA VAL A 182 -26.86 13.62 -9.51
C VAL A 182 -27.18 13.36 -10.98
N GLU A 183 -28.11 14.12 -11.54
CA GLU A 183 -28.51 14.03 -12.94
C GLU A 183 -28.88 12.59 -13.39
N GLY A 184 -29.61 11.87 -12.55
CA GLY A 184 -30.06 10.50 -12.85
C GLY A 184 -29.08 9.38 -12.49
N ARG A 185 -27.94 9.70 -11.86
CA ARG A 185 -26.92 8.73 -11.42
C ARG A 185 -26.57 8.94 -9.95
N GLU A 186 -26.22 7.87 -9.25
CA GLU A 186 -25.68 7.98 -7.90
C GLU A 186 -24.30 8.65 -7.90
N LEU A 187 -24.05 9.51 -6.93
CA LEU A 187 -22.82 10.34 -6.86
C LEU A 187 -21.54 9.49 -6.98
N TYR A 188 -21.45 8.34 -6.32
CA TYR A 188 -20.26 7.49 -6.42
C TYR A 188 -20.01 7.03 -7.86
N LYS A 189 -21.06 6.77 -8.66
CA LYS A 189 -20.93 6.42 -10.08
C LYS A 189 -20.47 7.62 -10.91
N VAL A 190 -20.93 8.82 -10.56
CA VAL A 190 -20.46 10.05 -11.23
C VAL A 190 -18.97 10.24 -10.97
N CYS A 191 -18.52 10.06 -9.73
CA CYS A 191 -17.10 10.15 -9.39
C CYS A 191 -16.21 9.18 -10.19
N LEU A 192 -16.73 7.99 -10.53
CA LEU A 192 -15.96 6.99 -11.31
C LEU A 192 -15.89 7.28 -12.80
N LEU A 193 -16.72 8.19 -13.34
CA LEU A 193 -16.79 8.42 -14.78
C LEU A 193 -15.73 9.38 -15.31
N TYR A 194 -15.08 10.17 -14.48
CA TYR A 194 -14.09 11.14 -14.90
C TYR A 194 -12.64 10.66 -14.73
N THR A 195 -12.47 9.42 -14.41
CA THR A 195 -11.17 8.70 -14.39
C THR A 195 -11.15 7.68 -15.52
#